data_d61b0d20e3b2f7320c71867359a446ca
#
_entry.id   d61b0d20e3b2f7320c71867359a446ca
#
_cell.length_a   1.000
_cell.length_b   1.000
_cell.length_c   1.000
_cell.angle_alpha   90.00
_cell.angle_beta   90.00
_cell.angle_gamma   90.00
#
_symmetry.space_group_name_H-M   'P 1'
#
loop_
_entity.id
_entity.type
_entity.pdbx_description
1 polymer ?
#
loop_
_entity_poly.entity_id
_entity_poly.type
_entity_poly.pdbx_seq_one_letter_code
_entity_poly.pdbx_strand_id
1 'polypeptide(L)'
;MTDDTSIQITVENDITVVTFGPALKHLDDTAVIECQDLLLATAQDASPPHVLFDLTNVHLFGSTFIEVIFRVWHRLNAEPDGRFGICGLSDYCLEVLKITHLDQLWNIYPSSSEAVAQLAEG
;
A
#
# COMPACT_ATOMS: atom_id res chain seq x y z
N MET A 1 15.44 0.20 -19.38
CA MET A 1 15.21 0.28 -18.84
C MET A 1 14.37 0.19 -18.36
N THR A 2 14.03 0.24 -18.11
CA THR A 2 13.27 0.05 -17.73
C THR A 2 12.59 0.52 -17.05
N ASP A 3 12.09 0.67 -16.77
CA ASP A 3 11.46 1.03 -16.19
C ASP A 3 10.83 0.94 -15.27
N ASP A 4 10.92 0.77 -14.90
CA ASP A 4 10.43 0.56 -14.00
C ASP A 4 9.85 1.42 -13.21
N THR A 5 9.35 2.03 -13.46
CA THR A 5 8.51 3.07 -12.89
C THR A 5 7.18 2.58 -12.41
N SER A 6 7.01 1.28 -12.43
CA SER A 6 5.78 0.69 -11.94
C SER A 6 5.64 0.90 -10.45
N ILE A 7 6.70 0.62 -9.69
CA ILE A 7 6.69 0.76 -8.25
C ILE A 7 7.99 1.40 -7.80
N GLN A 8 7.85 2.42 -6.95
CA GLN A 8 9.00 3.04 -6.31
C GLN A 8 8.92 2.82 -4.81
N ILE A 9 10.04 2.46 -4.21
CA ILE A 9 10.11 2.23 -2.78
C ILE A 9 11.08 3.22 -2.19
N THR A 10 10.59 4.04 -1.25
CA THR A 10 11.42 5.04 -0.58
C THR A 10 11.18 4.92 0.92
N VAL A 11 12.04 5.57 1.71
CA VAL A 11 11.87 5.59 3.17
C VAL A 11 11.81 7.04 3.61
N GLU A 12 10.75 7.40 4.34
CA GLU A 12 10.54 8.74 4.89
C GLU A 12 10.14 8.61 6.35
N ASN A 13 10.92 9.22 7.23
CA ASN A 13 10.68 9.19 8.67
C ASN A 13 10.51 7.75 9.18
N ASP A 14 11.34 6.86 8.69
CA ASP A 14 11.32 5.43 9.02
C ASP A 14 10.08 4.69 8.52
N ILE A 15 9.32 5.32 7.63
CA ILE A 15 8.19 4.67 6.97
C ILE A 15 8.63 4.25 5.57
N THR A 16 8.46 2.97 5.25
CA THR A 16 8.73 2.48 3.90
C THR A 16 7.52 2.79 3.03
N VAL A 17 7.70 3.71 2.08
CA VAL A 17 6.61 4.17 1.22
C VAL A 17 6.69 3.44 -0.11
N VAL A 18 5.60 2.75 -0.45
CA VAL A 18 5.50 2.04 -1.73
C VAL A 18 4.56 2.86 -2.62
N THR A 19 5.12 3.50 -3.63
CA THR A 19 4.37 4.34 -4.54
C THR A 19 4.09 3.58 -5.83
N PHE A 20 2.82 3.47 -6.18
CA PHE A 20 2.41 2.82 -7.42
C PHE A 20 2.39 3.86 -8.53
N GLY A 21 3.18 3.64 -9.58
CA GLY A 21 3.37 4.61 -10.64
C GLY A 21 2.20 4.68 -11.61
N PRO A 22 2.26 5.66 -12.54
CA PRO A 22 1.14 5.88 -13.46
C PRO A 22 0.88 4.71 -14.42
N ALA A 23 1.84 3.81 -14.60
CA ALA A 23 1.61 2.63 -15.41
C ALA A 23 0.67 1.63 -14.73
N LEU A 24 0.43 1.79 -13.43
CA LEU A 24 -0.41 0.88 -12.65
C LEU A 24 -1.75 1.51 -12.29
N LYS A 25 -2.35 2.22 -13.23
CA LYS A 25 -3.67 2.83 -13.01
C LYS A 25 -4.73 1.78 -12.66
N HIS A 26 -4.63 0.62 -13.28
CA HIS A 26 -5.59 -0.47 -13.06
C HIS A 26 -4.81 -1.67 -12.54
N LEU A 27 -5.01 -1.99 -11.27
CA LEU A 27 -4.37 -3.13 -10.65
C LEU A 27 -5.22 -4.36 -10.85
N ASP A 28 -5.21 -4.86 -12.09
CA ASP A 28 -5.91 -6.10 -12.43
C ASP A 28 -5.06 -7.31 -12.03
N ASP A 29 -5.57 -8.50 -12.28
CA ASP A 29 -4.90 -9.73 -11.85
C ASP A 29 -3.49 -9.84 -12.40
N THR A 30 -3.29 -9.49 -13.68
CA THR A 30 -1.96 -9.59 -14.29
C THR A 30 -0.98 -8.65 -13.61
N ALA A 31 -1.38 -7.41 -13.39
CA ALA A 31 -0.51 -6.43 -12.75
C ALA A 31 -0.15 -6.85 -11.34
N VAL A 32 -1.13 -7.38 -10.60
CA VAL A 32 -0.90 -7.81 -9.23
C VAL A 32 0.06 -9.00 -9.19
N ILE A 33 -0.13 -9.97 -10.07
CA ILE A 33 0.74 -11.14 -10.13
C ILE A 33 2.19 -10.72 -10.37
N GLU A 34 2.40 -9.69 -11.20
CA GLU A 34 3.75 -9.24 -11.50
C GLU A 34 4.43 -8.53 -10.35
N CYS A 35 3.66 -7.90 -9.46
CA CYS A 35 4.26 -7.11 -8.38
C CYS A 35 4.09 -7.70 -6.98
N GLN A 36 3.30 -8.75 -6.82
CA GLN A 36 2.98 -9.24 -5.48
C GLN A 36 4.21 -9.69 -4.70
N ASP A 37 5.16 -10.34 -5.37
CA ASP A 37 6.36 -10.81 -4.68
C ASP A 37 7.18 -9.65 -4.14
N LEU A 38 7.28 -8.57 -4.92
CA LEU A 38 7.98 -7.37 -4.48
C LEU A 38 7.28 -6.75 -3.26
N LEU A 39 5.96 -6.68 -3.29
CA LEU A 39 5.20 -6.09 -2.19
C LEU A 39 5.36 -6.89 -0.90
N LEU A 40 5.30 -8.21 -1.01
CA LEU A 40 5.45 -9.07 0.16
C LEU A 40 6.88 -9.03 0.70
N ALA A 41 7.88 -9.02 -0.19
CA ALA A 41 9.26 -8.91 0.23
C ALA A 41 9.53 -7.58 0.91
N THR A 42 8.94 -6.50 0.40
CA THR A 42 9.09 -5.17 1.00
C THR A 42 8.53 -5.16 2.42
N ALA A 43 7.37 -5.77 2.63
CA ALA A 43 6.78 -5.84 3.96
C ALA A 43 7.64 -6.66 4.90
N GLN A 44 8.23 -7.74 4.39
CA GLN A 44 9.08 -8.60 5.20
C GLN A 44 10.38 -7.93 5.59
N ASP A 45 10.95 -7.12 4.69
CA ASP A 45 12.25 -6.52 4.89
C ASP A 45 12.20 -5.12 5.52
N ALA A 46 11.02 -4.53 5.64
CA ALA A 46 10.89 -3.18 6.20
C ALA A 46 11.39 -3.15 7.64
N SER A 47 12.26 -2.20 7.94
CA SER A 47 12.84 -2.05 9.27
C SER A 47 13.02 -0.56 9.56
N PRO A 48 12.19 0.01 10.42
CA PRO A 48 11.09 -0.62 11.19
C PRO A 48 9.98 -1.18 10.30
N PRO A 49 9.14 -2.05 10.83
CA PRO A 49 8.07 -2.67 10.04
C PRO A 49 6.87 -1.71 9.84
N HIS A 50 7.14 -0.59 9.21
CA HIS A 50 6.17 0.47 8.95
C HIS A 50 6.09 0.64 7.44
N VAL A 51 4.92 0.35 6.84
CA VAL A 51 4.75 0.40 5.40
C VAL A 51 3.51 1.22 5.04
N LEU A 52 3.67 2.08 4.05
CA LEU A 52 2.59 2.89 3.50
C LEU A 52 2.47 2.60 2.01
N PHE A 53 1.26 2.27 1.56
CA PHE A 53 0.96 2.14 0.14
C PHE A 53 0.39 3.46 -0.36
N ASP A 54 1.08 4.10 -1.29
CA ASP A 54 0.60 5.33 -1.92
C ASP A 54 -0.07 4.96 -3.24
N LEU A 55 -1.39 5.04 -3.27
CA LEU A 55 -2.20 4.63 -4.41
C LEU A 55 -2.74 5.84 -5.20
N THR A 56 -2.06 6.97 -5.12
CA THR A 56 -2.51 8.20 -5.79
C THR A 56 -2.74 7.99 -7.28
N ASN A 57 -1.90 7.20 -7.94
CA ASN A 57 -2.01 6.96 -9.38
C ASN A 57 -2.92 5.79 -9.73
N VAL A 58 -3.44 5.08 -8.74
CA VAL A 58 -4.26 3.89 -8.98
C VAL A 58 -5.73 4.32 -9.05
N HIS A 59 -6.38 4.05 -10.18
CA HIS A 59 -7.78 4.43 -10.37
C HIS A 59 -8.73 3.34 -9.91
N LEU A 60 -8.33 2.07 -10.09
CA LEU A 60 -9.14 0.96 -9.60
C LEU A 60 -8.28 -0.28 -9.37
N PHE A 61 -8.78 -1.15 -8.52
CA PHE A 61 -8.16 -2.44 -8.26
C PHE A 61 -9.26 -3.47 -8.01
N GLY A 62 -8.89 -4.74 -8.09
CA GLY A 62 -9.82 -5.83 -7.88
C GLY A 62 -9.51 -6.60 -6.61
N SER A 63 -10.23 -7.70 -6.43
CA SER A 63 -10.11 -8.54 -5.24
C SER A 63 -8.71 -9.16 -5.09
N THR A 64 -8.02 -9.42 -6.21
CA THR A 64 -6.68 -9.98 -6.14
C THR A 64 -5.71 -9.02 -5.42
N PHE A 65 -5.82 -7.73 -5.71
CA PHE A 65 -4.98 -6.75 -5.04
C PHE A 65 -5.37 -6.63 -3.56
N ILE A 66 -6.66 -6.66 -3.26
CA ILE A 66 -7.11 -6.63 -1.86
C ILE A 66 -6.52 -7.80 -1.09
N GLU A 67 -6.45 -8.97 -1.72
CA GLU A 67 -5.86 -10.15 -1.10
C GLU A 67 -4.38 -9.94 -0.78
N VAL A 68 -3.65 -9.30 -1.69
CA VAL A 68 -2.23 -8.99 -1.44
C VAL A 68 -2.10 -8.00 -0.30
N ILE A 69 -2.97 -6.99 -0.24
CA ILE A 69 -2.95 -6.04 0.88
C ILE A 69 -3.16 -6.77 2.20
N PHE A 70 -4.08 -7.74 2.25
CA PHE A 70 -4.29 -8.55 3.45
C PHE A 70 -3.01 -9.26 3.87
N ARG A 71 -2.28 -9.83 2.92
CA ARG A 71 -1.05 -10.54 3.23
C ARG A 71 0.02 -9.59 3.77
N VAL A 72 0.15 -8.42 3.16
CA VAL A 72 1.09 -7.41 3.61
C VAL A 72 0.75 -6.96 5.03
N TRP A 73 -0.52 -6.62 5.24
CA TRP A 73 -1.00 -6.17 6.54
C TRP A 73 -0.80 -7.24 7.61
N HIS A 74 -1.14 -8.47 7.27
CA HIS A 74 -1.01 -9.58 8.22
C HIS A 74 0.44 -9.77 8.64
N ARG A 75 1.36 -9.67 7.69
CA ARG A 75 2.78 -9.80 7.97
C ARG A 75 3.27 -8.71 8.92
N LEU A 76 2.87 -7.46 8.64
CA LEU A 76 3.26 -6.34 9.49
C LEU A 76 2.62 -6.42 10.87
N ASN A 77 1.38 -6.84 10.92
CA ASN A 77 0.64 -6.93 12.17
C ASN A 77 1.20 -8.01 13.09
N ALA A 78 2.01 -8.92 12.57
CA ALA A 78 2.66 -9.94 13.38
C ALA A 78 3.81 -9.37 14.21
N GLU A 79 4.33 -8.18 13.82
CA GLU A 79 5.39 -7.52 14.57
C GLU A 79 4.77 -6.62 15.64
N PRO A 80 5.37 -6.57 16.85
CA PRO A 80 4.78 -5.78 17.94
C PRO A 80 4.57 -4.30 17.62
N ASP A 81 5.46 -3.72 16.82
CA ASP A 81 5.33 -2.30 16.43
C ASP A 81 5.07 -2.14 14.95
N GLY A 82 4.51 -3.16 14.31
CA GLY A 82 4.17 -3.09 12.90
C GLY A 82 3.08 -2.08 12.63
N ARG A 83 3.19 -1.35 11.53
CA ARG A 83 2.22 -0.33 11.12
C ARG A 83 2.00 -0.42 9.62
N PHE A 84 0.76 -0.22 9.21
CA PHE A 84 0.40 -0.26 7.80
C PHE A 84 -0.63 0.82 7.52
N GLY A 85 -0.44 1.52 6.40
CA GLY A 85 -1.40 2.53 5.98
C GLY A 85 -1.54 2.57 4.47
N ILE A 86 -2.60 3.20 4.02
CA ILE A 86 -2.89 3.40 2.60
C ILE A 86 -3.28 4.86 2.42
N CYS A 87 -2.78 5.49 1.36
CA CYS A 87 -3.13 6.87 1.09
C CYS A 87 -3.42 7.08 -0.38
N GLY A 88 -4.09 8.18 -0.69
CA GLY A 88 -4.33 8.63 -2.05
C GLY A 88 -5.35 7.80 -2.82
N LEU A 89 -6.28 7.15 -2.12
CA LEU A 89 -7.30 6.33 -2.79
C LEU A 89 -8.21 7.19 -3.67
N SER A 90 -8.49 6.68 -4.88
CA SER A 90 -9.52 7.27 -5.71
C SER A 90 -10.88 7.07 -5.05
N ASP A 91 -11.87 7.85 -5.49
CA ASP A 91 -13.23 7.72 -4.94
C ASP A 91 -13.75 6.30 -5.12
N TYR A 92 -13.47 5.69 -6.27
CA TYR A 92 -13.91 4.33 -6.54
C TYR A 92 -13.26 3.33 -5.58
N CYS A 93 -11.94 3.43 -5.42
CA CYS A 93 -11.21 2.51 -4.54
C CYS A 93 -11.64 2.68 -3.09
N LEU A 94 -11.84 3.90 -2.65
CA LEU A 94 -12.30 4.16 -1.29
C LEU A 94 -13.70 3.56 -1.07
N GLU A 95 -14.56 3.69 -2.06
CA GLU A 95 -15.91 3.14 -1.97
C GLU A 95 -15.87 1.61 -1.84
N VAL A 96 -14.98 0.96 -2.59
CA VAL A 96 -14.82 -0.49 -2.50
C VAL A 96 -14.43 -0.88 -1.08
N LEU A 97 -13.49 -0.16 -0.47
CA LEU A 97 -13.07 -0.47 0.89
C LEU A 97 -14.17 -0.20 1.90
N LYS A 98 -14.99 0.83 1.68
CA LYS A 98 -16.12 1.11 2.58
C LYS A 98 -17.18 0.03 2.50
N ILE A 99 -17.52 -0.42 1.30
CA ILE A 99 -18.53 -1.45 1.11
C ILE A 99 -18.09 -2.75 1.76
N THR A 100 -16.81 -3.06 1.71
CA THR A 100 -16.28 -4.29 2.30
C THR A 100 -15.87 -4.11 3.76
N HIS A 101 -16.05 -2.91 4.32
CA HIS A 101 -15.67 -2.57 5.70
C HIS A 101 -14.16 -2.64 5.97
N LEU A 102 -13.36 -2.66 4.91
CA LEU A 102 -11.91 -2.72 5.05
C LEU A 102 -11.31 -1.38 5.47
N ASP A 103 -12.06 -0.29 5.24
CA ASP A 103 -11.65 1.03 5.71
C ASP A 103 -11.59 1.10 7.24
N GLN A 104 -12.23 0.17 7.93
CA GLN A 104 -12.18 0.09 9.40
C GLN A 104 -11.01 -0.75 9.88
N LEU A 105 -10.44 -1.55 8.99
CA LEU A 105 -9.35 -2.47 9.33
C LEU A 105 -7.99 -1.84 9.12
N TRP A 106 -7.85 -1.02 8.08
CA TRP A 106 -6.59 -0.41 7.70
C TRP A 106 -6.65 1.10 7.91
N ASN A 107 -5.47 1.71 8.15
CA ASN A 107 -5.38 3.16 8.30
C ASN A 107 -5.40 3.82 6.92
N ILE A 108 -6.37 4.68 6.69
CA ILE A 108 -6.57 5.34 5.40
C ILE A 108 -6.32 6.83 5.58
N TYR A 109 -5.50 7.39 4.70
CA TYR A 109 -5.12 8.81 4.75
C TYR A 109 -5.34 9.48 3.40
N PRO A 110 -5.59 10.79 3.37
CA PRO A 110 -5.83 11.48 2.09
C PRO A 110 -4.57 11.65 1.24
N SER A 111 -3.39 11.78 1.87
CA SER A 111 -2.14 12.02 1.14
C SER A 111 -0.98 11.31 1.80
N SER A 112 0.12 11.16 1.05
CA SER A 112 1.30 10.51 1.59
C SER A 112 1.95 11.34 2.69
N SER A 113 1.98 12.65 2.55
CA SER A 113 2.60 13.49 3.58
C SER A 113 1.85 13.39 4.90
N GLU A 114 0.53 13.38 4.86
CA GLU A 114 -0.26 13.23 6.06
C GLU A 114 -0.11 11.83 6.65
N ALA A 115 -0.08 10.82 5.79
CA ALA A 115 0.08 9.43 6.21
C ALA A 115 1.42 9.21 6.90
N VAL A 116 2.51 9.74 6.33
CA VAL A 116 3.84 9.60 6.92
C VAL A 116 3.88 10.24 8.28
N ALA A 117 3.31 11.44 8.41
CA ALA A 117 3.30 12.14 9.69
C ALA A 117 2.55 11.34 10.76
N GLN A 118 1.39 10.79 10.40
CA GLN A 118 0.57 10.04 11.36
C GLN A 118 1.21 8.71 11.73
N LEU A 119 1.73 7.99 10.74
CA LEU A 119 2.35 6.69 11.00
C LEU A 119 3.63 6.83 11.82
N ALA A 120 4.38 7.92 11.62
CA ALA A 120 5.61 8.14 12.36
C ALA A 120 5.33 8.42 13.84
N GLU A 121 4.18 9.01 14.14
CA GLU A 121 3.82 9.30 15.53
C GLU A 121 3.37 8.04 16.28
N GLY A 122 2.95 7.05 15.53
CA GLY A 122 2.46 5.82 16.11
C GLY A 122 1.09 5.96 16.61
#